data_a04b9c282c7cace20bf5a8109bf53213
#
_entry.id   a04b9c282c7cace20bf5a8109bf53213
#
_cell.length_a   1.000
_cell.length_b   1.000
_cell.length_c   1.000
_cell.angle_alpha   90.00
_cell.angle_beta   90.00
_cell.angle_gamma   90.00
#
_symmetry.space_group_name_H-M   'P 1'
#
loop_
_entity.id
_entity.type
_entity.pdbx_description
1 polymer ?
#
loop_
_entity_poly.entity_id
_entity_poly.type
_entity_poly.pdbx_seq_one_letter_code
_entity_poly.pdbx_strand_id
1 'polypeptide(L)'
;YQGSDPKRQKKKGGMAKKAGVITAAALLFGVVSGGTMVGINVLSNNLLASNTVETPAETKEVAPQTAASSEAVAQAQTAENAAGAVVMDVSAIVEDVMPSMVSIDNTVLYTTQNWFYGNQTYEVPSSGSGIIVGENDTELLIVTNNHVIEDSKEIKATFIDGTSVDAAIKGTDSVADLAVIAVPLDQIPDDTKSRIKPAVLGDSEDLKMGQGVIAIGNALGYGQTTTVGYISAVDRQIQVDESGATKNVIQTDAAINPGNSGGALVNMKGEVIGINEAKTSATSVEGVGYAIPVSEAQDIIKDLMNQKTRIAVDAEKQGYLGIQGTDVSEQDASLYGMPVGVFVYKVVEGGAASQSELQEKDIITKIDNQSIRTMEELKNMLTYYAVSYTHLRAHETGR
;
A
#
# COMPACT_ATOMS: atom_id res chain seq x y z
N TYR A 1 53.06 -44.72 44.52
CA TYR A 1 53.38 -43.27 44.45
C TYR A 1 52.13 -42.51 44.17
N GLN A 2 51.63 -41.83 45.22
CA GLN A 2 50.46 -40.93 45.16
C GLN A 2 50.93 -39.61 44.65
N GLY A 3 50.29 -39.07 43.62
CA GLY A 3 50.42 -37.72 43.12
C GLY A 3 49.12 -36.98 43.32
N SER A 4 49.14 -35.94 44.18
CA SER A 4 48.04 -35.10 44.57
C SER A 4 47.75 -34.03 43.52
N ASP A 5 46.50 -33.94 43.04
CA ASP A 5 45.99 -32.89 42.17
C ASP A 5 45.82 -31.53 42.91
N PRO A 6 46.21 -30.40 42.32
CA PRO A 6 45.98 -29.08 42.90
C PRO A 6 44.58 -28.56 42.59
N LYS A 7 43.85 -28.24 43.65
CA LYS A 7 42.50 -27.60 43.64
C LYS A 7 42.49 -26.27 42.87
N ARG A 8 41.75 -26.21 41.79
CA ARG A 8 41.48 -24.98 41.01
C ARG A 8 40.53 -24.07 41.77
N GLN A 9 41.07 -22.95 42.31
CA GLN A 9 40.28 -21.88 42.93
C GLN A 9 39.42 -21.15 41.87
N LYS A 10 38.10 -21.19 42.02
CA LYS A 10 37.16 -20.36 41.22
C LYS A 10 37.26 -18.89 41.63
N LYS A 11 37.74 -18.04 40.75
CA LYS A 11 37.67 -16.58 40.90
C LYS A 11 36.22 -16.11 40.81
N LYS A 12 35.54 -15.87 41.92
CA LYS A 12 34.30 -15.12 42.06
C LYS A 12 34.64 -13.63 42.10
N GLY A 13 34.52 -12.89 41.01
CA GLY A 13 34.82 -11.46 41.01
C GLY A 13 34.45 -10.66 39.74
N GLY A 14 34.06 -11.34 38.64
CA GLY A 14 33.86 -10.65 37.37
C GLY A 14 32.44 -10.09 37.14
N MET A 15 31.43 -10.72 37.73
CA MET A 15 30.02 -10.42 37.38
C MET A 15 29.51 -9.17 38.14
N ALA A 16 29.90 -8.98 39.39
CA ALA A 16 29.49 -7.80 40.18
C ALA A 16 30.10 -6.48 39.65
N LYS A 17 31.34 -6.52 39.14
CA LYS A 17 31.97 -5.32 38.51
C LYS A 17 31.34 -5.00 37.16
N LYS A 18 30.91 -6.00 36.36
CA LYS A 18 30.21 -5.76 35.07
C LYS A 18 28.79 -5.22 35.30
N ALA A 19 28.06 -5.72 36.29
CA ALA A 19 26.76 -5.19 36.67
C ALA A 19 26.85 -3.72 37.15
N GLY A 20 27.83 -3.36 37.97
CA GLY A 20 28.04 -1.99 38.44
C GLY A 20 28.35 -0.99 37.31
N VAL A 21 29.12 -1.40 36.29
CA VAL A 21 29.44 -0.54 35.14
C VAL A 21 28.20 -0.33 34.23
N ILE A 22 27.39 -1.34 34.03
CA ILE A 22 26.15 -1.22 33.25
C ILE A 22 25.13 -0.32 33.94
N THR A 23 24.97 -0.45 35.26
CA THR A 23 24.07 0.42 36.05
C THR A 23 24.53 1.88 36.05
N ALA A 24 25.85 2.13 36.20
CA ALA A 24 26.39 3.47 36.12
C ALA A 24 26.21 4.11 34.72
N ALA A 25 26.39 3.35 33.64
CA ALA A 25 26.18 3.82 32.28
C ALA A 25 24.70 4.15 32.02
N ALA A 26 23.76 3.34 32.51
CA ALA A 26 22.32 3.59 32.36
C ALA A 26 21.87 4.84 33.14
N LEU A 27 22.41 5.08 34.33
CA LEU A 27 22.11 6.28 35.10
C LEU A 27 22.70 7.56 34.46
N LEU A 28 23.90 7.48 33.89
CA LEU A 28 24.50 8.60 33.14
C LEU A 28 23.71 8.94 31.89
N PHE A 29 23.22 7.92 31.14
CA PHE A 29 22.38 8.12 29.97
C PHE A 29 21.02 8.73 30.33
N GLY A 30 20.40 8.31 31.42
CA GLY A 30 19.12 8.86 31.90
C GLY A 30 19.25 10.33 32.34
N VAL A 31 20.36 10.74 32.98
CA VAL A 31 20.56 12.12 33.38
C VAL A 31 20.87 13.03 32.19
N VAL A 32 21.63 12.55 31.21
CA VAL A 32 21.98 13.34 30.02
C VAL A 32 20.75 13.52 29.14
N SER A 33 19.97 12.46 28.87
CA SER A 33 18.75 12.55 28.04
C SER A 33 17.61 13.31 28.71
N GLY A 34 17.45 13.16 30.03
CA GLY A 34 16.46 13.95 30.81
C GLY A 34 16.83 15.43 30.89
N GLY A 35 18.11 15.75 31.07
CA GLY A 35 18.61 17.12 31.13
C GLY A 35 18.46 17.88 29.80
N THR A 36 18.69 17.21 28.67
CA THR A 36 18.51 17.83 27.34
C THR A 36 17.04 18.11 27.05
N MET A 37 16.11 17.22 27.44
CA MET A 37 14.67 17.40 27.18
C MET A 37 14.07 18.55 28.02
N VAL A 38 14.51 18.70 29.27
CA VAL A 38 14.13 19.85 30.14
C VAL A 38 14.75 21.15 29.61
N GLY A 39 16.00 21.11 29.14
CA GLY A 39 16.69 22.28 28.58
C GLY A 39 15.99 22.81 27.30
N ILE A 40 15.56 21.92 26.42
CA ILE A 40 14.82 22.30 25.19
C ILE A 40 13.47 22.91 25.52
N ASN A 41 12.71 22.36 26.50
CA ASN A 41 11.41 22.90 26.88
C ASN A 41 11.52 24.28 27.57
N VAL A 42 12.54 24.49 28.41
CA VAL A 42 12.77 25.81 29.04
C VAL A 42 13.22 26.86 28.01
N LEU A 43 14.03 26.45 27.02
CA LEU A 43 14.47 27.36 25.95
C LEU A 43 13.33 27.73 25.00
N SER A 44 12.46 26.77 24.63
CA SER A 44 11.30 27.03 23.78
C SER A 44 10.26 27.94 24.44
N ASN A 45 9.99 27.72 25.73
CA ASN A 45 9.06 28.55 26.47
C ASN A 45 9.58 30.00 26.68
N ASN A 46 10.89 30.20 26.83
CA ASN A 46 11.47 31.55 26.92
C ASN A 46 11.53 32.28 25.56
N LEU A 47 11.64 31.53 24.45
CA LEU A 47 11.59 32.13 23.09
C LEU A 47 10.18 32.49 22.64
N LEU A 48 9.14 31.81 23.16
CA LEU A 48 7.75 32.12 22.88
C LEU A 48 7.15 33.23 23.75
N ALA A 49 7.79 33.55 24.88
CA ALA A 49 7.33 34.58 25.81
C ALA A 49 7.76 36.03 25.45
N SER A 50 8.57 36.23 24.42
CA SER A 50 9.13 37.54 24.08
C SER A 50 8.50 38.25 22.86
N ASN A 51 7.35 37.79 22.35
CA ASN A 51 6.64 38.49 21.27
C ASN A 51 5.24 38.95 21.71
N THR A 52 5.18 39.83 22.68
CA THR A 52 4.04 40.72 22.84
C THR A 52 4.26 41.92 21.93
N VAL A 53 3.60 41.92 20.76
CA VAL A 53 3.54 43.10 19.91
C VAL A 53 2.41 43.96 20.40
N GLU A 54 2.75 45.18 20.83
CA GLU A 54 1.86 46.29 21.14
C GLU A 54 1.04 46.67 19.89
N THR A 55 -0.26 46.83 20.06
CA THR A 55 -1.18 47.32 19.08
C THR A 55 -0.99 48.87 18.98
N PRO A 56 -0.82 49.41 17.77
CA PRO A 56 -1.21 50.82 17.52
C PRO A 56 -2.60 50.90 16.91
N ALA A 57 -3.35 51.81 17.40
CA ALA A 57 -4.71 52.18 17.00
C ALA A 57 -4.73 52.92 15.67
N GLU A 58 -5.93 52.83 15.05
CA GLU A 58 -6.57 53.76 14.13
C GLU A 58 -6.14 53.93 12.66
N THR A 59 -7.08 53.59 11.82
CA THR A 59 -7.88 54.39 10.84
C THR A 59 -7.54 54.14 9.37
N LYS A 60 -8.44 53.60 8.61
CA LYS A 60 -9.27 54.23 7.56
C LYS A 60 -10.05 53.20 6.78
N GLU A 61 -11.35 53.44 6.79
CA GLU A 61 -12.41 52.95 5.92
C GLU A 61 -12.04 53.13 4.45
N VAL A 62 -12.05 52.02 3.68
CA VAL A 62 -12.09 52.05 2.22
C VAL A 62 -13.26 51.18 1.79
N ALA A 63 -14.24 51.80 1.17
CA ALA A 63 -15.45 51.19 0.64
C ALA A 63 -15.15 50.16 -0.46
N PRO A 64 -15.96 49.11 -0.57
CA PRO A 64 -15.81 48.10 -1.63
C PRO A 64 -16.40 48.64 -2.95
N GLN A 65 -15.63 48.57 -4.01
CA GLN A 65 -16.13 48.69 -5.37
C GLN A 65 -16.89 47.45 -5.77
N THR A 66 -18.14 47.59 -6.07
CA THR A 66 -18.99 46.63 -6.77
C THR A 66 -18.47 46.40 -8.18
N ALA A 67 -18.21 45.15 -8.53
CA ALA A 67 -18.09 44.69 -9.92
C ALA A 67 -18.91 43.42 -10.13
N ALA A 68 -19.63 43.45 -11.23
CA ALA A 68 -20.75 42.67 -11.68
C ALA A 68 -20.55 41.15 -11.77
N SER A 69 -21.67 40.50 -11.53
CA SER A 69 -22.17 39.18 -12.00
C SER A 69 -21.38 38.42 -13.06
N SER A 70 -21.08 37.15 -12.77
CA SER A 70 -21.20 36.06 -13.73
C SER A 70 -21.83 34.84 -13.04
N GLU A 71 -23.01 34.50 -13.53
CA GLU A 71 -23.74 33.30 -13.22
C GLU A 71 -22.97 32.06 -13.72
N ALA A 72 -22.97 31.06 -12.92
CA ALA A 72 -22.90 29.63 -13.11
C ALA A 72 -21.89 28.97 -12.15
N VAL A 73 -22.30 28.76 -10.91
CA VAL A 73 -21.72 27.71 -10.07
C VAL A 73 -22.86 26.76 -9.75
N ALA A 74 -22.79 25.61 -10.34
CA ALA A 74 -23.70 24.50 -10.11
C ALA A 74 -23.66 24.07 -8.65
N GLN A 75 -24.80 23.86 -8.12
CA GLN A 75 -25.27 23.42 -6.85
C GLN A 75 -24.39 22.42 -6.10
N ALA A 76 -23.53 22.90 -5.22
CA ALA A 76 -23.26 22.20 -3.98
C ALA A 76 -24.43 22.49 -3.04
N GLN A 77 -25.11 21.51 -2.50
CA GLN A 77 -26.15 21.74 -1.50
C GLN A 77 -25.48 22.34 -0.26
N THR A 78 -25.72 23.63 -0.05
CA THR A 78 -25.25 24.37 1.11
C THR A 78 -26.30 24.27 2.20
N ALA A 79 -26.01 23.53 3.27
CA ALA A 79 -26.77 23.66 4.51
C ALA A 79 -26.34 24.98 5.20
N GLU A 80 -27.18 26.00 5.25
CA GLU A 80 -26.95 27.19 6.03
C GLU A 80 -27.06 26.88 7.53
N ASN A 81 -25.94 26.90 8.23
CA ASN A 81 -25.95 26.98 9.68
C ASN A 81 -26.13 28.42 10.12
N ALA A 82 -26.76 28.62 11.29
CA ALA A 82 -27.14 29.94 11.86
C ALA A 82 -26.00 30.96 12.09
N ALA A 83 -24.78 30.66 11.61
CA ALA A 83 -23.57 31.48 11.67
C ALA A 83 -22.99 31.86 10.30
N GLY A 84 -23.68 31.55 9.18
CA GLY A 84 -23.20 31.90 7.83
C GLY A 84 -21.97 31.14 7.33
N ALA A 85 -21.55 30.07 8.01
CA ALA A 85 -20.49 29.19 7.52
C ALA A 85 -21.08 28.21 6.51
N VAL A 86 -20.54 28.17 5.29
CA VAL A 86 -20.86 27.14 4.29
C VAL A 86 -20.16 25.86 4.74
N VAL A 87 -20.92 24.90 5.25
CA VAL A 87 -20.42 23.55 5.55
C VAL A 87 -20.72 22.68 4.35
N MET A 88 -19.67 22.07 3.76
CA MET A 88 -19.84 21.09 2.69
C MET A 88 -20.32 19.78 3.31
N ASP A 89 -21.59 19.46 3.15
CA ASP A 89 -22.15 18.17 3.54
C ASP A 89 -22.00 17.18 2.37
N VAL A 90 -21.17 16.16 2.57
CA VAL A 90 -20.88 15.11 1.57
C VAL A 90 -21.56 13.78 1.91
N SER A 91 -22.43 13.74 2.93
CA SER A 91 -23.04 12.50 3.42
C SER A 91 -23.79 11.75 2.33
N ALA A 92 -24.57 12.44 1.51
CA ALA A 92 -25.32 11.81 0.40
C ALA A 92 -24.39 11.18 -0.66
N ILE A 93 -23.23 11.79 -0.94
CA ILE A 93 -22.25 11.24 -1.87
C ILE A 93 -21.63 9.99 -1.26
N VAL A 94 -21.27 10.05 0.02
CA VAL A 94 -20.69 8.90 0.74
C VAL A 94 -21.68 7.74 0.79
N GLU A 95 -22.96 7.98 1.13
CA GLU A 95 -24.01 6.97 1.15
C GLU A 95 -24.19 6.29 -0.22
N ASP A 96 -24.06 7.06 -1.30
CA ASP A 96 -24.17 6.51 -2.66
C ASP A 96 -22.96 5.68 -3.07
N VAL A 97 -21.74 6.05 -2.67
CA VAL A 97 -20.49 5.38 -3.07
C VAL A 97 -20.17 4.18 -2.17
N MET A 98 -20.52 4.23 -0.88
CA MET A 98 -20.20 3.17 0.10
C MET A 98 -20.55 1.75 -0.34
N PRO A 99 -21.68 1.48 -1.03
CA PRO A 99 -21.99 0.16 -1.57
C PRO A 99 -20.96 -0.42 -2.56
N SER A 100 -20.10 0.42 -3.10
CA SER A 100 -19.02 0.02 -4.02
C SER A 100 -17.70 -0.24 -3.32
N MET A 101 -17.63 -0.04 -2.00
CA MET A 101 -16.40 -0.16 -1.23
C MET A 101 -16.36 -1.45 -0.44
N VAL A 102 -15.20 -2.08 -0.35
CA VAL A 102 -14.95 -3.24 0.49
C VAL A 102 -13.76 -3.02 1.39
N SER A 103 -13.79 -3.66 2.57
CA SER A 103 -12.58 -3.85 3.37
C SER A 103 -11.87 -5.11 2.89
N ILE A 104 -10.56 -5.06 2.81
CA ILE A 104 -9.72 -6.21 2.48
C ILE A 104 -8.92 -6.56 3.72
N ASP A 105 -9.16 -7.75 4.24
CA ASP A 105 -8.39 -8.34 5.33
C ASP A 105 -7.52 -9.45 4.77
N ASN A 106 -6.24 -9.43 5.08
CA ASN A 106 -5.30 -10.43 4.64
C ASN A 106 -4.38 -10.90 5.77
N THR A 107 -3.78 -12.05 5.58
CA THR A 107 -2.75 -12.61 6.46
C THR A 107 -1.46 -12.72 5.68
N VAL A 108 -0.45 -11.96 6.11
CA VAL A 108 0.87 -11.94 5.49
C VAL A 108 1.82 -12.83 6.29
N LEU A 109 2.67 -13.59 5.58
CA LEU A 109 3.71 -14.42 6.18
C LEU A 109 4.99 -13.60 6.33
N TYR A 110 5.32 -13.23 7.55
CA TYR A 110 6.56 -12.50 7.85
C TYR A 110 7.64 -13.45 8.37
N THR A 111 8.72 -13.63 7.62
CA THR A 111 9.83 -14.50 7.99
C THR A 111 11.00 -13.67 8.51
N THR A 112 11.35 -13.89 9.79
CA THR A 112 12.55 -13.29 10.38
C THR A 112 13.71 -14.27 10.36
N GLN A 113 14.86 -13.82 9.85
CA GLN A 113 16.12 -14.58 9.94
C GLN A 113 16.80 -14.27 11.27
N ASN A 114 16.88 -15.25 12.15
CA ASN A 114 17.59 -15.10 13.41
C ASN A 114 18.79 -16.03 13.43
N TRP A 115 20.00 -15.47 13.57
CA TRP A 115 21.26 -16.22 13.59
C TRP A 115 21.30 -17.34 14.65
N PHE A 116 20.56 -17.18 15.79
CA PHE A 116 20.58 -18.13 16.90
C PHE A 116 19.40 -19.12 16.89
N TYR A 117 18.26 -18.76 16.30
CA TYR A 117 17.02 -19.54 16.36
C TYR A 117 16.52 -20.03 14.99
N GLY A 118 17.29 -19.73 13.91
CA GLY A 118 16.88 -20.05 12.55
C GLY A 118 15.78 -19.10 12.03
N ASN A 119 15.20 -19.46 10.89
CA ASN A 119 14.09 -18.72 10.29
C ASN A 119 12.80 -18.99 11.08
N GLN A 120 12.15 -17.94 11.52
CA GLN A 120 10.83 -18.02 12.15
C GLN A 120 9.83 -17.25 11.30
N THR A 121 8.74 -17.91 10.93
CA THR A 121 7.65 -17.30 10.14
C THR A 121 6.48 -17.01 11.08
N TYR A 122 6.00 -15.77 11.03
CA TYR A 122 4.86 -15.29 11.79
C TYR A 122 3.75 -14.90 10.83
N GLU A 123 2.51 -15.20 11.20
CA GLU A 123 1.34 -14.70 10.51
C GLU A 123 1.00 -13.32 11.08
N VAL A 124 0.99 -12.31 10.22
CA VAL A 124 0.69 -10.92 10.60
C VAL A 124 -0.58 -10.49 9.87
N PRO A 125 -1.65 -10.11 10.59
CA PRO A 125 -2.82 -9.55 9.93
C PRO A 125 -2.49 -8.19 9.31
N SER A 126 -2.99 -7.97 8.12
CA SER A 126 -2.91 -6.70 7.40
C SER A 126 -4.30 -6.35 6.88
N SER A 127 -4.58 -5.08 6.66
CA SER A 127 -5.85 -4.62 6.14
C SER A 127 -5.68 -3.47 5.16
N GLY A 128 -6.59 -3.41 4.21
CA GLY A 128 -6.68 -2.34 3.23
C GLY A 128 -8.12 -2.18 2.76
N SER A 129 -8.28 -1.58 1.62
CA SER A 129 -9.57 -1.31 0.98
C SER A 129 -9.58 -1.80 -0.45
N GLY A 130 -10.78 -1.94 -1.00
CA GLY A 130 -10.98 -2.22 -2.42
C GLY A 130 -12.21 -1.52 -2.95
N ILE A 131 -12.29 -1.43 -4.27
CA ILE A 131 -13.37 -0.81 -5.02
C ILE A 131 -13.97 -1.87 -5.93
N ILE A 132 -15.27 -2.12 -5.84
CA ILE A 132 -15.98 -2.99 -6.79
C ILE A 132 -16.01 -2.28 -8.14
N VAL A 133 -15.39 -2.89 -9.16
CA VAL A 133 -15.28 -2.29 -10.50
C VAL A 133 -16.13 -3.01 -11.55
N GLY A 134 -16.68 -4.17 -11.23
CA GLY A 134 -17.54 -4.93 -12.14
C GLY A 134 -17.74 -6.35 -11.70
N GLU A 135 -18.38 -7.13 -12.57
CA GLU A 135 -18.57 -8.58 -12.42
C GLU A 135 -18.51 -9.26 -13.78
N ASN A 136 -18.22 -10.55 -13.79
CA ASN A 136 -18.41 -11.43 -14.92
C ASN A 136 -19.42 -12.52 -14.56
N ASP A 137 -19.58 -13.55 -15.40
CA ASP A 137 -20.59 -14.60 -15.19
C ASP A 137 -20.45 -15.36 -13.87
N THR A 138 -19.27 -15.34 -13.24
CA THR A 138 -18.94 -16.17 -12.06
C THR A 138 -18.33 -15.41 -10.90
N GLU A 139 -17.81 -14.18 -11.12
CA GLU A 139 -16.98 -13.48 -10.15
C GLU A 139 -17.33 -12.00 -10.07
N LEU A 140 -17.36 -11.48 -8.85
CA LEU A 140 -17.33 -10.05 -8.57
C LEU A 140 -15.86 -9.59 -8.57
N LEU A 141 -15.56 -8.49 -9.25
CA LEU A 141 -14.20 -7.98 -9.46
C LEU A 141 -13.96 -6.71 -8.66
N ILE A 142 -12.89 -6.72 -7.88
CA ILE A 142 -12.54 -5.66 -6.94
C ILE A 142 -11.12 -5.22 -7.23
N VAL A 143 -10.91 -3.93 -7.49
CA VAL A 143 -9.57 -3.33 -7.60
C VAL A 143 -9.07 -2.90 -6.23
N THR A 144 -7.77 -3.05 -6.01
CA THR A 144 -7.04 -2.60 -4.82
C THR A 144 -5.60 -2.27 -5.19
N ASN A 145 -4.76 -1.88 -4.23
CA ASN A 145 -3.31 -1.79 -4.45
C ASN A 145 -2.65 -3.18 -4.39
N ASN A 146 -1.57 -3.36 -5.16
CA ASN A 146 -0.77 -4.59 -5.12
C ASN A 146 -0.20 -4.84 -3.71
N HIS A 147 0.39 -3.81 -3.08
CA HIS A 147 0.98 -3.93 -1.75
C HIS A 147 -0.03 -4.32 -0.64
N VAL A 148 -1.34 -4.14 -0.86
CA VAL A 148 -2.39 -4.56 0.08
C VAL A 148 -2.52 -6.08 0.12
N ILE A 149 -2.28 -6.76 -1.02
CA ILE A 149 -2.46 -8.21 -1.16
C ILE A 149 -1.16 -8.98 -1.41
N GLU A 150 -0.05 -8.27 -1.54
CA GLU A 150 1.27 -8.88 -1.72
C GLU A 150 1.61 -9.81 -0.54
N ASP A 151 2.20 -10.98 -0.83
CA ASP A 151 2.55 -12.03 0.14
C ASP A 151 1.38 -12.56 1.00
N SER A 152 0.15 -12.33 0.57
CA SER A 152 -1.05 -12.79 1.29
C SER A 152 -1.22 -14.31 1.16
N LYS A 153 -1.38 -14.97 2.32
CA LYS A 153 -1.77 -16.38 2.41
C LYS A 153 -3.29 -16.56 2.18
N GLU A 154 -4.06 -15.64 2.74
CA GLU A 154 -5.52 -15.61 2.65
C GLU A 154 -5.96 -14.16 2.44
N ILE A 155 -6.96 -13.96 1.58
CA ILE A 155 -7.56 -12.66 1.30
C ILE A 155 -9.06 -12.79 1.52
N LYS A 156 -9.64 -11.85 2.28
CA LYS A 156 -11.08 -11.75 2.49
C LYS A 156 -11.56 -10.36 2.10
N ALA A 157 -12.69 -10.32 1.39
CA ALA A 157 -13.41 -9.10 1.11
C ALA A 157 -14.61 -8.98 2.04
N THR A 158 -14.68 -7.91 2.82
CA THR A 158 -15.79 -7.62 3.73
C THR A 158 -16.63 -6.49 3.14
N PHE A 159 -17.89 -6.77 2.88
CA PHE A 159 -18.85 -5.85 2.25
C PHE A 159 -19.48 -4.89 3.26
N ILE A 160 -20.24 -3.91 2.75
CA ILE A 160 -20.90 -2.86 3.56
C ILE A 160 -21.81 -3.38 4.68
N ASP A 161 -22.39 -4.56 4.51
CA ASP A 161 -23.25 -5.20 5.50
C ASP A 161 -22.50 -6.05 6.54
N GLY A 162 -21.17 -6.09 6.46
CA GLY A 162 -20.30 -6.88 7.32
C GLY A 162 -20.11 -8.33 6.87
N THR A 163 -20.72 -8.74 5.76
CA THR A 163 -20.47 -10.06 5.16
C THR A 163 -19.05 -10.16 4.66
N SER A 164 -18.30 -11.16 5.11
CA SER A 164 -16.92 -11.42 4.70
C SER A 164 -16.86 -12.70 3.87
N VAL A 165 -16.23 -12.63 2.69
CA VAL A 165 -16.12 -13.74 1.74
C VAL A 165 -14.66 -13.87 1.28
N ASP A 166 -14.22 -15.11 1.06
CA ASP A 166 -12.88 -15.37 0.55
C ASP A 166 -12.73 -14.83 -0.87
N ALA A 167 -11.58 -14.23 -1.13
CA ALA A 167 -11.23 -13.67 -2.43
C ALA A 167 -9.94 -14.30 -2.95
N ALA A 168 -9.81 -14.35 -4.27
CA ALA A 168 -8.63 -14.87 -4.94
C ALA A 168 -8.00 -13.79 -5.82
N ILE A 169 -6.69 -13.85 -6.03
CA ILE A 169 -5.97 -12.92 -6.90
C ILE A 169 -6.34 -13.23 -8.35
N LYS A 170 -6.84 -12.23 -9.07
CA LYS A 170 -7.10 -12.33 -10.50
C LYS A 170 -5.89 -11.86 -11.30
N GLY A 171 -5.32 -10.74 -10.93
CA GLY A 171 -4.10 -10.22 -11.54
C GLY A 171 -3.47 -9.11 -10.70
N THR A 172 -2.17 -8.90 -10.89
CA THR A 172 -1.41 -7.84 -10.20
C THR A 172 -0.48 -7.10 -11.17
N ASP A 173 -0.23 -5.84 -10.91
CA ASP A 173 0.80 -5.01 -11.52
C ASP A 173 1.58 -4.30 -10.40
N SER A 174 2.77 -4.79 -10.11
CA SER A 174 3.61 -4.25 -9.02
C SER A 174 4.21 -2.88 -9.36
N VAL A 175 4.33 -2.53 -10.65
CA VAL A 175 4.87 -1.23 -11.11
C VAL A 175 3.84 -0.14 -10.88
N ALA A 176 2.59 -0.39 -11.28
CA ALA A 176 1.49 0.54 -11.06
C ALA A 176 0.95 0.49 -9.63
N ASP A 177 1.37 -0.50 -8.82
CA ASP A 177 0.82 -0.81 -7.49
C ASP A 177 -0.69 -1.08 -7.54
N LEU A 178 -1.15 -1.84 -8.55
CA LEU A 178 -2.53 -2.20 -8.76
C LEU A 178 -2.73 -3.71 -8.70
N ALA A 179 -3.88 -4.14 -8.19
CA ALA A 179 -4.32 -5.52 -8.23
C ALA A 179 -5.82 -5.62 -8.44
N VAL A 180 -6.25 -6.73 -9.04
CA VAL A 180 -7.66 -7.12 -9.09
C VAL A 180 -7.80 -8.44 -8.35
N ILE A 181 -8.72 -8.49 -7.40
CA ILE A 181 -9.16 -9.70 -6.72
C ILE A 181 -10.56 -10.08 -7.18
N ALA A 182 -10.87 -11.36 -7.14
CA ALA A 182 -12.12 -11.93 -7.55
C ALA A 182 -12.80 -12.63 -6.38
N VAL A 183 -14.09 -12.37 -6.19
CA VAL A 183 -14.95 -13.05 -5.21
C VAL A 183 -15.97 -13.88 -5.99
N PRO A 184 -16.07 -15.21 -5.78
CA PRO A 184 -17.05 -16.03 -6.46
C PRO A 184 -18.48 -15.56 -6.14
N LEU A 185 -19.30 -15.32 -7.19
CA LEU A 185 -20.67 -14.82 -7.03
C LEU A 185 -21.57 -15.77 -6.26
N ASP A 186 -21.32 -17.08 -6.33
CA ASP A 186 -22.09 -18.10 -5.61
C ASP A 186 -21.81 -18.11 -4.10
N GLN A 187 -20.70 -17.51 -3.66
CA GLN A 187 -20.34 -17.36 -2.25
C GLN A 187 -20.90 -16.09 -1.62
N ILE A 188 -21.37 -15.13 -2.42
CA ILE A 188 -21.96 -13.89 -1.93
C ILE A 188 -23.45 -14.11 -1.65
N PRO A 189 -23.94 -13.89 -0.41
CA PRO A 189 -25.37 -13.97 -0.09
C PRO A 189 -26.21 -13.01 -0.95
N ASP A 190 -27.43 -13.41 -1.32
CA ASP A 190 -28.30 -12.57 -2.15
C ASP A 190 -28.67 -11.24 -1.48
N ASP A 191 -28.81 -11.22 -0.15
CA ASP A 191 -29.03 -9.98 0.59
C ASP A 191 -27.85 -9.01 0.44
N THR A 192 -26.62 -9.50 0.46
CA THR A 192 -25.39 -8.72 0.23
C THR A 192 -25.34 -8.23 -1.20
N LYS A 193 -25.60 -9.11 -2.22
CA LYS A 193 -25.65 -8.71 -3.64
C LYS A 193 -26.61 -7.56 -3.89
N SER A 194 -27.74 -7.53 -3.21
CA SER A 194 -28.73 -6.47 -3.35
C SER A 194 -28.26 -5.10 -2.81
N ARG A 195 -27.21 -5.07 -1.99
CA ARG A 195 -26.69 -3.88 -1.32
C ARG A 195 -25.40 -3.34 -1.92
N ILE A 196 -24.77 -4.08 -2.80
CA ILE A 196 -23.51 -3.69 -3.44
C ILE A 196 -23.74 -3.27 -4.88
N LYS A 197 -22.86 -2.46 -5.42
CA LYS A 197 -22.86 -2.03 -6.82
C LYS A 197 -21.45 -1.72 -7.28
N PRO A 198 -21.12 -1.83 -8.57
CA PRO A 198 -19.89 -1.31 -9.12
C PRO A 198 -19.80 0.21 -8.95
N ALA A 199 -18.59 0.71 -8.70
CA ALA A 199 -18.29 2.14 -8.65
C ALA A 199 -18.37 2.76 -10.05
N VAL A 200 -18.75 4.01 -10.11
CA VAL A 200 -18.65 4.82 -11.32
C VAL A 200 -17.23 5.36 -11.42
N LEU A 201 -16.48 4.94 -12.42
CA LEU A 201 -15.16 5.49 -12.71
C LEU A 201 -15.30 6.81 -13.44
N GLY A 202 -14.67 7.85 -12.93
CA GLY A 202 -14.65 9.18 -13.51
C GLY A 202 -13.49 9.39 -14.47
N ASP A 203 -13.15 10.65 -14.69
CA ASP A 203 -12.02 11.08 -15.49
C ASP A 203 -11.04 11.87 -14.61
N SER A 204 -9.77 11.46 -14.63
CA SER A 204 -8.70 12.13 -13.89
C SER A 204 -7.81 13.03 -14.75
N GLU A 205 -8.02 13.12 -16.07
CA GLU A 205 -7.20 13.96 -16.96
C GLU A 205 -7.51 15.47 -16.80
N ASP A 206 -8.80 15.80 -16.53
CA ASP A 206 -9.26 17.19 -16.42
C ASP A 206 -9.29 17.73 -14.97
N LEU A 207 -8.62 17.08 -14.03
CA LEU A 207 -8.59 17.49 -12.63
C LEU A 207 -7.86 18.83 -12.43
N LYS A 208 -8.32 19.60 -11.45
CA LYS A 208 -7.73 20.91 -11.11
C LYS A 208 -7.45 21.01 -9.62
N MET A 209 -6.33 21.64 -9.27
CA MET A 209 -6.04 22.01 -7.89
C MET A 209 -7.19 22.81 -7.27
N GLY A 210 -7.53 22.50 -6.03
CA GLY A 210 -8.64 23.12 -5.30
C GLY A 210 -10.00 22.47 -5.53
N GLN A 211 -10.13 21.45 -6.39
CA GLN A 211 -11.35 20.64 -6.46
C GLN A 211 -11.52 19.82 -5.18
N GLY A 212 -12.74 19.78 -4.63
CA GLY A 212 -13.08 18.96 -3.47
C GLY A 212 -13.03 17.48 -3.79
N VAL A 213 -12.51 16.69 -2.87
CA VAL A 213 -12.41 15.23 -2.96
C VAL A 213 -12.76 14.57 -1.64
N ILE A 214 -13.18 13.31 -1.74
CA ILE A 214 -13.54 12.44 -0.62
C ILE A 214 -12.71 11.18 -0.75
N ALA A 215 -11.89 10.88 0.24
CA ALA A 215 -11.18 9.60 0.31
C ALA A 215 -11.96 8.63 1.18
N ILE A 216 -12.27 7.45 0.65
CA ILE A 216 -13.06 6.41 1.30
C ILE A 216 -12.22 5.14 1.39
N GLY A 217 -12.26 4.47 2.55
CA GLY A 217 -11.59 3.20 2.79
C GLY A 217 -11.74 2.70 4.21
N ASN A 218 -11.06 1.61 4.57
CA ASN A 218 -11.09 0.99 5.90
C ASN A 218 -9.85 1.38 6.72
N ALA A 219 -9.75 2.65 7.11
CA ALA A 219 -8.57 3.13 7.84
C ALA A 219 -8.35 2.33 9.14
N LEU A 220 -7.16 1.75 9.27
CA LEU A 220 -6.73 0.98 10.45
C LEU A 220 -7.56 -0.28 10.75
N GLY A 221 -8.35 -0.79 9.82
CA GLY A 221 -9.17 -1.99 10.02
C GLY A 221 -10.36 -1.82 10.97
N TYR A 222 -10.74 -0.58 11.30
CA TYR A 222 -11.87 -0.29 12.20
C TYR A 222 -13.22 -0.12 11.49
N GLY A 223 -13.30 -0.51 10.22
CA GLY A 223 -14.47 -0.31 9.37
C GLY A 223 -14.27 0.85 8.39
N GLN A 224 -15.21 0.99 7.47
CA GLN A 224 -15.14 2.00 6.44
C GLN A 224 -15.15 3.42 7.04
N THR A 225 -14.21 4.24 6.57
CA THR A 225 -14.02 5.62 7.03
C THR A 225 -13.95 6.56 5.84
N THR A 226 -14.27 7.81 6.07
CA THR A 226 -14.28 8.85 5.07
C THR A 226 -13.51 10.06 5.54
N THR A 227 -12.65 10.59 4.68
CA THR A 227 -11.97 11.86 4.89
C THR A 227 -12.23 12.80 3.72
N VAL A 228 -12.36 14.11 3.99
CA VAL A 228 -12.67 15.12 2.97
C VAL A 228 -11.49 16.09 2.86
N GLY A 229 -11.17 16.48 1.65
CA GLY A 229 -10.10 17.42 1.35
C GLY A 229 -10.22 17.98 -0.05
N TYR A 230 -9.09 18.43 -0.57
CA TYR A 230 -8.98 19.05 -1.88
C TYR A 230 -7.82 18.46 -2.67
N ILE A 231 -7.85 18.56 -3.98
CA ILE A 231 -6.70 18.27 -4.83
C ILE A 231 -5.65 19.34 -4.59
N SER A 232 -4.49 18.94 -4.10
CA SER A 232 -3.34 19.82 -3.83
C SER A 232 -2.40 19.93 -5.02
N ALA A 233 -2.26 18.86 -5.82
CA ALA A 233 -1.53 18.86 -7.09
C ALA A 233 -2.03 17.73 -8.00
N VAL A 234 -1.89 17.93 -9.30
CA VAL A 234 -2.11 16.92 -10.36
C VAL A 234 -0.76 16.60 -11.01
N ASP A 235 -0.65 15.46 -11.68
CA ASP A 235 0.53 15.01 -12.44
C ASP A 235 1.84 15.10 -11.64
N ARG A 236 1.75 14.82 -10.32
CA ARG A 236 2.92 14.87 -9.48
C ARG A 236 3.71 13.59 -9.62
N GLN A 237 4.95 13.71 -10.08
CA GLN A 237 5.86 12.59 -10.12
C GLN A 237 6.45 12.34 -8.73
N ILE A 238 6.27 11.13 -8.24
CA ILE A 238 6.86 10.65 -7.00
C ILE A 238 7.77 9.47 -7.27
N GLN A 239 8.83 9.35 -6.49
CA GLN A 239 9.73 8.21 -6.55
C GLN A 239 9.09 7.02 -5.82
N VAL A 240 9.01 5.87 -6.49
CA VAL A 240 8.34 4.67 -5.98
C VAL A 240 9.26 3.86 -5.08
N ASP A 241 10.56 3.83 -5.42
CA ASP A 241 11.59 3.01 -4.76
C ASP A 241 12.98 3.65 -4.85
N GLU A 242 13.98 2.99 -4.25
CA GLU A 242 15.37 3.45 -4.26
C GLU A 242 16.02 3.36 -5.66
N SER A 243 15.41 2.67 -6.63
CA SER A 243 15.90 2.55 -8.00
C SER A 243 15.74 3.82 -8.82
N GLY A 244 14.88 4.74 -8.37
CA GLY A 244 14.58 5.99 -9.05
C GLY A 244 13.37 5.93 -9.99
N ALA A 245 12.63 4.81 -9.99
CA ALA A 245 11.38 4.71 -10.70
C ALA A 245 10.38 5.76 -10.19
N THR A 246 9.69 6.44 -11.12
CA THR A 246 8.70 7.47 -10.80
C THR A 246 7.34 7.08 -11.35
N LYS A 247 6.27 7.46 -10.64
CA LYS A 247 4.88 7.38 -11.14
C LYS A 247 4.15 8.69 -10.94
N ASN A 248 3.15 8.93 -11.77
CA ASN A 248 2.27 10.09 -11.61
C ASN A 248 1.23 9.77 -10.55
N VAL A 249 0.92 10.78 -9.71
CA VAL A 249 -0.11 10.67 -8.68
C VAL A 249 -0.91 11.97 -8.56
N ILE A 250 -2.13 11.84 -8.09
CA ILE A 250 -2.93 12.94 -7.57
C ILE A 250 -2.49 13.18 -6.13
N GLN A 251 -2.12 14.42 -5.78
CA GLN A 251 -1.87 14.81 -4.40
C GLN A 251 -3.11 15.45 -3.79
N THR A 252 -3.45 15.06 -2.56
CA THR A 252 -4.58 15.60 -1.79
C THR A 252 -4.19 15.89 -0.34
N ASP A 253 -4.91 16.80 0.32
CA ASP A 253 -4.84 17.02 1.77
C ASP A 253 -5.90 16.19 2.54
N ALA A 254 -6.78 15.47 1.84
CA ALA A 254 -7.59 14.44 2.47
C ALA A 254 -6.67 13.41 3.15
N ALA A 255 -6.99 13.03 4.38
CA ALA A 255 -6.12 12.13 5.14
C ALA A 255 -6.09 10.73 4.52
N ILE A 256 -4.93 10.34 3.96
CA ILE A 256 -4.61 9.01 3.46
C ILE A 256 -3.70 8.33 4.48
N ASN A 257 -4.17 7.23 5.05
CA ASN A 257 -3.49 6.48 6.10
C ASN A 257 -3.48 4.98 5.78
N PRO A 258 -2.62 4.17 6.42
CA PRO A 258 -2.70 2.72 6.32
C PRO A 258 -4.12 2.22 6.58
N GLY A 259 -4.61 1.34 5.70
CA GLY A 259 -5.98 0.80 5.71
C GLY A 259 -6.90 1.44 4.67
N ASN A 260 -6.79 2.74 4.31
CA ASN A 260 -7.53 3.25 3.15
C ASN A 260 -6.78 3.10 1.81
N SER A 261 -5.56 2.51 1.80
CA SER A 261 -4.91 2.04 0.57
C SER A 261 -5.81 1.08 -0.21
N GLY A 262 -5.89 1.26 -1.51
CA GLY A 262 -6.77 0.51 -2.41
C GLY A 262 -8.22 0.98 -2.41
N GLY A 263 -8.59 1.90 -1.52
CA GLY A 263 -9.89 2.57 -1.50
C GLY A 263 -9.98 3.71 -2.51
N ALA A 264 -11.14 4.35 -2.59
CA ALA A 264 -11.45 5.36 -3.59
C ALA A 264 -11.08 6.78 -3.15
N LEU A 265 -10.51 7.55 -4.07
CA LEU A 265 -10.60 9.01 -4.08
C LEU A 265 -11.74 9.41 -5.02
N VAL A 266 -12.77 10.07 -4.49
CA VAL A 266 -14.02 10.40 -5.24
C VAL A 266 -14.14 11.90 -5.40
N ASN A 267 -14.69 12.33 -6.53
CA ASN A 267 -15.06 13.74 -6.75
C ASN A 267 -16.42 14.05 -6.12
N MET A 268 -16.85 15.33 -6.20
CA MET A 268 -18.13 15.78 -5.64
C MET A 268 -19.37 15.32 -6.43
N LYS A 269 -19.20 14.48 -7.46
CA LYS A 269 -20.28 13.79 -8.16
C LYS A 269 -20.41 12.32 -7.76
N GLY A 270 -19.54 11.81 -6.87
CA GLY A 270 -19.49 10.39 -6.51
C GLY A 270 -18.73 9.53 -7.51
N GLU A 271 -17.97 10.10 -8.43
CA GLU A 271 -17.16 9.37 -9.41
C GLU A 271 -15.76 9.12 -8.84
N VAL A 272 -15.22 7.92 -9.00
CA VAL A 272 -13.87 7.56 -8.60
C VAL A 272 -12.87 8.19 -9.56
N ILE A 273 -12.03 9.09 -9.07
CA ILE A 273 -10.98 9.77 -9.83
C ILE A 273 -9.58 9.26 -9.51
N GLY A 274 -9.44 8.46 -8.45
CA GLY A 274 -8.16 7.87 -8.07
C GLY A 274 -8.32 6.71 -7.11
N ILE A 275 -7.23 5.91 -6.98
CA ILE A 275 -7.10 4.82 -6.02
C ILE A 275 -6.13 5.27 -4.94
N ASN A 276 -6.58 5.34 -3.68
CA ASN A 276 -5.79 5.84 -2.55
C ASN A 276 -4.54 5.00 -2.33
N GLU A 277 -3.41 5.65 -2.02
CA GLU A 277 -2.13 4.99 -1.81
C GLU A 277 -1.43 5.54 -0.55
N ALA A 278 -1.39 4.75 0.52
CA ALA A 278 -0.74 5.14 1.77
C ALA A 278 0.75 4.77 1.85
N LYS A 279 1.24 3.81 1.04
CA LYS A 279 2.64 3.34 1.05
C LYS A 279 3.65 4.48 0.82
N THR A 280 3.33 5.37 -0.09
CA THR A 280 4.20 6.49 -0.47
C THR A 280 4.12 7.67 0.51
N SER A 281 3.10 7.71 1.36
CA SER A 281 2.94 8.73 2.43
C SER A 281 3.90 8.51 3.62
N ALA A 282 4.77 7.51 3.57
CA ALA A 282 5.71 7.13 4.65
C ALA A 282 6.80 8.18 4.96
N THR A 283 6.91 9.25 4.19
CA THR A 283 7.60 10.46 4.62
C THR A 283 6.63 11.28 5.47
N SER A 284 6.67 11.13 6.76
CA SER A 284 6.03 11.79 7.90
C SER A 284 5.54 13.26 7.73
N VAL A 285 4.96 13.62 6.59
CA VAL A 285 4.43 14.95 6.33
C VAL A 285 2.92 14.91 6.45
N GLU A 286 2.40 15.47 7.54
CA GLU A 286 0.95 15.61 7.72
C GLU A 286 0.34 16.47 6.60
N GLY A 287 -0.86 16.10 6.11
CA GLY A 287 -1.57 16.84 5.08
C GLY A 287 -1.11 16.56 3.64
N VAL A 288 -0.37 15.47 3.42
CA VAL A 288 0.00 15.02 2.07
C VAL A 288 -0.43 13.57 1.89
N GLY A 289 -1.45 13.38 1.07
CA GLY A 289 -1.93 12.07 0.61
C GLY A 289 -1.76 11.92 -0.90
N TYR A 290 -1.70 10.68 -1.37
CA TYR A 290 -1.56 10.37 -2.77
C TYR A 290 -2.62 9.38 -3.24
N ALA A 291 -3.00 9.48 -4.52
CA ALA A 291 -3.85 8.51 -5.20
C ALA A 291 -3.35 8.28 -6.63
N ILE A 292 -3.46 7.05 -7.10
CA ILE A 292 -3.17 6.66 -8.49
C ILE A 292 -4.31 7.20 -9.37
N PRO A 293 -4.03 8.00 -10.43
CA PRO A 293 -5.07 8.53 -11.32
C PRO A 293 -5.89 7.42 -11.98
N VAL A 294 -7.22 7.52 -11.94
CA VAL A 294 -8.07 6.45 -12.47
C VAL A 294 -7.96 6.29 -13.99
N SER A 295 -7.74 7.39 -14.73
CA SER A 295 -7.60 7.33 -16.19
C SER A 295 -6.35 6.55 -16.62
N GLU A 296 -5.23 6.67 -15.88
CA GLU A 296 -4.02 5.87 -16.09
C GLU A 296 -4.22 4.41 -15.64
N ALA A 297 -5.01 4.19 -14.60
CA ALA A 297 -5.28 2.85 -14.06
C ALA A 297 -6.26 2.02 -14.90
N GLN A 298 -7.16 2.65 -15.67
CA GLN A 298 -8.28 1.95 -16.34
C GLN A 298 -7.83 0.84 -17.27
N ASP A 299 -6.82 1.04 -18.10
CA ASP A 299 -6.37 0.02 -19.04
C ASP A 299 -5.69 -1.14 -18.32
N ILE A 300 -4.89 -0.85 -17.28
CA ILE A 300 -4.28 -1.86 -16.41
C ILE A 300 -5.39 -2.68 -15.72
N ILE A 301 -6.39 -2.01 -15.11
CA ILE A 301 -7.51 -2.68 -14.46
C ILE A 301 -8.24 -3.61 -15.43
N LYS A 302 -8.54 -3.15 -16.65
CA LYS A 302 -9.17 -3.99 -17.68
C LYS A 302 -8.35 -5.22 -18.03
N ASP A 303 -7.04 -5.07 -18.18
CA ASP A 303 -6.14 -6.18 -18.45
C ASP A 303 -6.11 -7.19 -17.30
N LEU A 304 -6.04 -6.69 -16.04
CA LEU A 304 -6.08 -7.53 -14.86
C LEU A 304 -7.43 -8.26 -14.68
N MET A 305 -8.56 -7.59 -14.96
CA MET A 305 -9.89 -8.19 -14.91
C MET A 305 -10.07 -9.36 -15.88
N ASN A 306 -9.36 -9.36 -17.00
CA ASN A 306 -9.42 -10.40 -18.03
C ASN A 306 -8.46 -11.56 -17.78
N GLN A 307 -7.62 -11.49 -16.74
CA GLN A 307 -6.74 -12.59 -16.39
C GLN A 307 -7.51 -13.76 -15.77
N LYS A 308 -6.86 -14.92 -15.73
CA LYS A 308 -7.43 -16.11 -15.07
C LYS A 308 -7.24 -16.00 -13.56
N THR A 309 -8.31 -16.12 -12.80
CA THR A 309 -8.27 -16.14 -11.33
C THR A 309 -7.40 -17.30 -10.84
N ARG A 310 -6.51 -17.02 -9.90
CA ARG A 310 -5.53 -17.96 -9.40
C ARG A 310 -5.91 -18.41 -8.00
N ILE A 311 -5.96 -19.72 -7.83
CA ILE A 311 -6.19 -20.36 -6.55
C ILE A 311 -4.85 -20.96 -6.13
N ALA A 312 -4.36 -20.61 -4.94
CA ALA A 312 -3.13 -21.18 -4.41
C ALA A 312 -3.23 -22.70 -4.32
N VAL A 313 -2.20 -23.39 -4.78
CA VAL A 313 -2.11 -24.85 -4.74
C VAL A 313 -1.51 -25.27 -3.41
N ASP A 314 -2.01 -26.34 -2.81
CA ASP A 314 -1.43 -26.93 -1.59
C ASP A 314 0.10 -27.06 -1.74
N ALA A 315 0.85 -26.71 -0.70
CA ALA A 315 2.33 -26.65 -0.74
C ALA A 315 2.97 -27.96 -1.25
N GLU A 316 2.36 -29.11 -0.96
CA GLU A 316 2.83 -30.44 -1.41
C GLU A 316 2.61 -30.68 -2.91
N LYS A 317 1.75 -29.89 -3.54
CA LYS A 317 1.39 -30.01 -4.96
C LYS A 317 1.95 -28.87 -5.81
N GLN A 318 2.62 -27.89 -5.20
CA GLN A 318 3.19 -26.74 -5.90
C GLN A 318 4.28 -27.14 -6.89
N GLY A 319 4.27 -26.48 -8.04
CA GLY A 319 5.27 -26.69 -9.07
C GLY A 319 6.62 -26.13 -8.68
N TYR A 320 7.69 -26.77 -9.18
CA TYR A 320 9.07 -26.33 -9.02
C TYR A 320 9.68 -26.03 -10.39
N LEU A 321 10.05 -24.76 -10.62
CA LEU A 321 10.62 -24.37 -11.92
C LEU A 321 12.00 -24.97 -12.18
N GLY A 322 12.81 -25.12 -11.12
CA GLY A 322 14.15 -25.70 -11.24
C GLY A 322 15.17 -24.74 -11.84
N ILE A 323 15.23 -23.53 -11.34
CA ILE A 323 16.25 -22.54 -11.69
C ILE A 323 16.99 -22.03 -10.45
N GLN A 324 18.18 -21.47 -10.67
CA GLN A 324 18.84 -20.55 -9.75
C GLN A 324 18.98 -19.21 -10.46
N GLY A 325 18.46 -18.17 -9.84
CA GLY A 325 18.39 -16.83 -10.41
C GLY A 325 18.78 -15.77 -9.39
N THR A 326 18.93 -14.56 -9.88
CA THR A 326 19.14 -13.35 -9.08
C THR A 326 18.33 -12.21 -9.70
N ASP A 327 17.96 -11.25 -8.88
CA ASP A 327 17.22 -10.09 -9.33
C ASP A 327 18.10 -9.20 -10.19
N VAL A 328 17.53 -8.65 -11.27
CA VAL A 328 18.10 -7.57 -12.07
C VAL A 328 17.41 -6.29 -11.62
N SER A 329 18.14 -5.46 -10.85
CA SER A 329 17.62 -4.17 -10.40
C SER A 329 17.43 -3.20 -11.59
N GLU A 330 16.62 -2.17 -11.41
CA GLU A 330 16.47 -1.09 -12.42
C GLU A 330 17.79 -0.40 -12.70
N GLN A 331 18.65 -0.28 -11.69
CA GLN A 331 19.98 0.29 -11.85
C GLN A 331 20.85 -0.59 -12.76
N ASP A 332 20.86 -1.92 -12.53
CA ASP A 332 21.60 -2.86 -13.36
C ASP A 332 21.01 -2.94 -14.78
N ALA A 333 19.68 -2.97 -14.87
CA ALA A 333 18.96 -2.95 -16.14
C ALA A 333 19.36 -1.74 -17.00
N SER A 334 19.37 -0.55 -16.40
CA SER A 334 19.79 0.70 -17.07
C SER A 334 21.27 0.70 -17.44
N LEU A 335 22.14 0.19 -16.54
CA LEU A 335 23.60 0.18 -16.76
C LEU A 335 24.01 -0.78 -17.87
N TYR A 336 23.38 -1.94 -17.95
CA TYR A 336 23.76 -3.01 -18.89
C TYR A 336 22.82 -3.14 -20.08
N GLY A 337 21.76 -2.32 -20.18
CA GLY A 337 20.78 -2.37 -21.27
C GLY A 337 19.96 -3.65 -21.32
N MET A 338 19.64 -4.21 -20.14
CA MET A 338 18.85 -5.44 -19.99
C MET A 338 17.49 -5.13 -19.31
N PRO A 339 16.47 -5.99 -19.46
CA PRO A 339 15.21 -5.79 -18.76
C PRO A 339 15.33 -6.06 -17.26
N VAL A 340 14.47 -5.41 -16.45
CA VAL A 340 14.26 -5.77 -15.04
C VAL A 340 13.58 -7.12 -14.97
N GLY A 341 13.98 -7.98 -14.04
CA GLY A 341 13.44 -9.32 -13.89
C GLY A 341 14.38 -10.27 -13.16
N VAL A 342 14.18 -11.56 -13.34
CA VAL A 342 14.99 -12.60 -12.72
C VAL A 342 16.00 -13.16 -13.72
N PHE A 343 17.28 -12.85 -13.55
CA PHE A 343 18.36 -13.42 -14.34
C PHE A 343 18.64 -14.87 -13.95
N VAL A 344 18.51 -15.77 -14.91
CA VAL A 344 18.75 -17.22 -14.73
C VAL A 344 20.22 -17.52 -14.93
N TYR A 345 20.95 -17.80 -13.86
CA TYR A 345 22.36 -18.19 -13.98
C TYR A 345 22.57 -19.70 -14.01
N LYS A 346 21.55 -20.51 -13.63
CA LYS A 346 21.60 -21.97 -13.71
C LYS A 346 20.22 -22.58 -13.90
N VAL A 347 20.11 -23.53 -14.82
CA VAL A 347 18.94 -24.41 -14.97
C VAL A 347 19.29 -25.76 -14.30
N VAL A 348 18.41 -26.21 -13.40
CA VAL A 348 18.58 -27.46 -12.63
C VAL A 348 18.00 -28.62 -13.44
N GLU A 349 18.80 -29.67 -13.66
CA GLU A 349 18.37 -30.87 -14.36
C GLU A 349 17.18 -31.54 -13.63
N GLY A 350 16.16 -31.94 -14.38
CA GLY A 350 14.94 -32.56 -13.83
C GLY A 350 13.88 -31.55 -13.36
N GLY A 351 14.15 -30.24 -13.34
CA GLY A 351 13.14 -29.20 -13.11
C GLY A 351 12.33 -28.90 -14.37
N ALA A 352 11.18 -28.20 -14.21
CA ALA A 352 10.32 -27.82 -15.33
C ALA A 352 11.07 -26.98 -16.38
N ALA A 353 11.95 -26.09 -15.94
CA ALA A 353 12.78 -25.26 -16.82
C ALA A 353 13.69 -26.07 -17.74
N SER A 354 14.21 -27.22 -17.28
CA SER A 354 15.08 -28.09 -18.10
C SER A 354 14.35 -28.78 -19.26
N GLN A 355 13.00 -28.76 -19.24
CA GLN A 355 12.13 -29.30 -20.29
C GLN A 355 11.49 -28.19 -21.15
N SER A 356 11.85 -26.94 -20.90
CA SER A 356 11.35 -25.77 -21.61
C SER A 356 12.43 -25.15 -22.51
N GLU A 357 12.09 -24.06 -23.17
CA GLU A 357 13.04 -23.25 -23.98
C GLU A 357 13.89 -22.31 -23.11
N LEU A 358 13.67 -22.25 -21.78
CA LEU A 358 14.39 -21.39 -20.85
C LEU A 358 15.86 -21.86 -20.74
N GLN A 359 16.79 -20.93 -20.90
CA GLN A 359 18.22 -21.18 -20.89
C GLN A 359 18.94 -20.36 -19.81
N GLU A 360 20.15 -20.78 -19.46
CA GLU A 360 21.06 -19.95 -18.65
C GLU A 360 21.36 -18.64 -19.39
N LYS A 361 21.33 -17.51 -18.68
CA LYS A 361 21.44 -16.12 -19.12
C LYS A 361 20.14 -15.48 -19.65
N ASP A 362 19.04 -16.20 -19.66
CA ASP A 362 17.74 -15.57 -19.90
C ASP A 362 17.30 -14.75 -18.69
N ILE A 363 16.46 -13.74 -18.91
CA ILE A 363 15.83 -12.95 -17.86
C ILE A 363 14.32 -13.20 -17.93
N ILE A 364 13.76 -13.73 -16.83
CA ILE A 364 12.32 -13.92 -16.68
C ILE A 364 11.71 -12.57 -16.31
N THR A 365 10.92 -12.02 -17.18
CA THR A 365 10.27 -10.72 -16.99
C THR A 365 8.77 -10.83 -16.76
N LYS A 366 8.16 -11.96 -17.19
CA LYS A 366 6.71 -12.21 -17.06
C LYS A 366 6.38 -13.69 -16.95
N ILE A 367 5.31 -14.00 -16.19
CA ILE A 367 4.63 -15.30 -16.19
C ILE A 367 3.14 -15.02 -16.41
N ASP A 368 2.51 -15.65 -17.41
CA ASP A 368 1.08 -15.48 -17.74
C ASP A 368 0.64 -14.01 -17.78
N ASN A 369 1.40 -13.18 -18.50
CA ASN A 369 1.23 -11.72 -18.61
C ASN A 369 1.44 -10.90 -17.34
N GLN A 370 1.77 -11.51 -16.21
CA GLN A 370 2.18 -10.76 -15.02
C GLN A 370 3.66 -10.46 -15.03
N SER A 371 4.00 -9.21 -14.73
CA SER A 371 5.38 -8.78 -14.57
C SER A 371 6.04 -9.49 -13.39
N ILE A 372 7.27 -9.95 -13.60
CA ILE A 372 8.13 -10.57 -12.58
C ILE A 372 9.40 -9.74 -12.51
N ARG A 373 9.64 -9.10 -11.38
CA ARG A 373 10.80 -8.23 -11.15
C ARG A 373 11.83 -8.86 -10.22
N THR A 374 11.37 -9.74 -9.30
CA THR A 374 12.22 -10.34 -8.28
C THR A 374 12.03 -11.86 -8.19
N MET A 375 13.01 -12.54 -7.60
CA MET A 375 12.91 -13.97 -7.26
C MET A 375 11.79 -14.26 -6.27
N GLU A 376 11.45 -13.29 -5.42
CA GLU A 376 10.36 -13.41 -4.47
C GLU A 376 9.00 -13.40 -5.18
N GLU A 377 8.77 -12.42 -6.07
CA GLU A 377 7.59 -12.41 -6.93
C GLU A 377 7.47 -13.68 -7.78
N LEU A 378 8.58 -14.16 -8.34
CA LEU A 378 8.60 -15.43 -9.06
C LEU A 378 8.17 -16.61 -8.19
N LYS A 379 8.71 -16.73 -6.98
CA LYS A 379 8.32 -17.79 -6.04
C LYS A 379 6.87 -17.71 -5.65
N ASN A 380 6.38 -16.53 -5.33
CA ASN A 380 4.99 -16.29 -4.97
C ASN A 380 4.05 -16.66 -6.12
N MET A 381 4.42 -16.29 -7.34
CA MET A 381 3.69 -16.69 -8.53
C MET A 381 3.62 -18.22 -8.68
N LEU A 382 4.71 -18.92 -8.44
CA LEU A 382 4.75 -20.39 -8.59
C LEU A 382 3.87 -21.13 -7.58
N THR A 383 3.44 -20.49 -6.49
CA THR A 383 2.49 -21.09 -5.54
C THR A 383 1.12 -21.41 -6.16
N TYR A 384 0.79 -20.79 -7.27
CA TYR A 384 -0.46 -21.00 -8.00
C TYR A 384 -0.38 -22.10 -9.09
N TYR A 385 0.79 -22.70 -9.27
CA TYR A 385 1.01 -23.73 -10.31
C TYR A 385 1.28 -25.10 -9.69
N ALA A 386 0.50 -26.09 -10.12
CA ALA A 386 0.71 -27.46 -9.68
C ALA A 386 1.87 -28.13 -10.44
N VAL A 387 2.49 -29.17 -9.84
CA VAL A 387 3.57 -29.97 -10.45
C VAL A 387 3.22 -30.51 -11.85
N SER A 388 1.92 -30.71 -12.16
CA SER A 388 1.45 -31.21 -13.46
C SER A 388 1.30 -30.11 -14.53
N TYR A 389 1.59 -28.86 -14.21
CA TYR A 389 1.47 -27.75 -15.17
C TYR A 389 2.69 -27.72 -16.08
N THR A 390 2.58 -28.35 -17.26
CA THR A 390 3.69 -28.52 -18.22
C THR A 390 3.87 -27.38 -19.22
N HIS A 391 3.09 -26.28 -19.12
CA HIS A 391 3.10 -25.16 -20.07
C HIS A 391 3.29 -23.80 -19.41
N LEU A 392 4.41 -23.60 -18.71
CA LEU A 392 4.90 -22.26 -18.45
C LEU A 392 5.49 -21.71 -19.77
N ARG A 393 4.72 -20.88 -20.48
CA ARG A 393 5.29 -20.05 -21.56
C ARG A 393 5.96 -18.85 -20.88
N ALA A 394 7.27 -18.85 -20.78
CA ALA A 394 8.02 -17.63 -20.57
C ALA A 394 7.86 -16.77 -21.84
N HIS A 395 6.90 -15.83 -21.81
CA HIS A 395 6.78 -14.82 -22.85
C HIS A 395 7.77 -13.69 -22.52
N GLU A 396 8.69 -13.49 -23.43
CA GLU A 396 9.77 -12.50 -23.42
C GLU A 396 10.96 -12.85 -22.51
N THR A 397 11.90 -13.60 -23.07
CA THR A 397 13.27 -13.60 -22.59
C THR A 397 14.00 -12.45 -23.30
N GLY A 398 14.39 -11.41 -22.55
CA GLY A 398 15.33 -10.41 -23.05
C GLY A 398 16.70 -11.09 -23.24
N ARG A 399 17.21 -11.17 -24.46
CA ARG A 399 18.58 -11.61 -24.78
C ARG A 399 19.46 -10.41 -25.01
#